data_de795bfa4a1eef47ce0ab50600c3d98c
#
_entry.id   de795bfa4a1eef47ce0ab50600c3d98c
#
_cell.length_a   1.000
_cell.length_b   1.000
_cell.length_c   1.000
_cell.angle_alpha   90.00
_cell.angle_beta   90.00
_cell.angle_gamma   90.00
#
_symmetry.space_group_name_H-M   'P 1'
#
loop_
_entity.id
_entity.type
_entity.pdbx_description
1 polymer ?
#
loop_
_entity_poly.entity_id
_entity_poly.type
_entity_poly.pdbx_seq_one_letter_code
_entity_poly.pdbx_strand_id
1 'polypeptide(L)'
;MLLAGTNNVGNTVPPDGMDAKVADITKGLRAVLDLLQAKAPNATIIATAIFPRNDNMAVMPIIDRINQNLSQLADGKKIRYLNINSRLADSDGKLLDGMMNSDKLHPAIRGYQVWADALKPIFTELLGPAGEQDFAPPPTGDPSARR
;
A
#
# COMPACT_ATOMS: atom_id res chain seq x y z
N MET A 1 6.76 -4.85 -6.56
CA MET A 1 5.95 -3.97 -5.69
C MET A 1 5.18 -4.83 -4.69
N LEU A 2 5.15 -4.45 -3.41
CA LEU A 2 4.44 -5.13 -2.33
C LEU A 2 3.44 -4.17 -1.69
N LEU A 3 2.17 -4.55 -1.64
CA LEU A 3 1.11 -3.97 -0.81
C LEU A 3 0.39 -5.15 -0.15
N ALA A 4 0.56 -5.31 1.14
CA ALA A 4 -0.02 -6.41 1.92
C ALA A 4 -0.28 -5.98 3.36
N GLY A 5 -1.13 -6.74 4.08
CA GLY A 5 -1.39 -6.52 5.50
C GLY A 5 -2.80 -6.06 5.83
N THR A 6 -3.52 -5.41 4.93
CA THR A 6 -4.90 -4.93 5.16
C THR A 6 -5.82 -6.02 5.69
N ASN A 7 -5.79 -7.22 5.09
CA ASN A 7 -6.64 -8.33 5.53
C ASN A 7 -6.20 -8.89 6.90
N ASN A 8 -4.91 -8.82 7.22
CA ASN A 8 -4.39 -9.25 8.53
C ASN A 8 -4.78 -8.25 9.64
N VAL A 9 -4.87 -6.95 9.31
CA VAL A 9 -5.44 -5.95 10.23
C VAL A 9 -6.88 -6.33 10.57
N GLY A 10 -7.65 -6.81 9.58
CA GLY A 10 -9.07 -7.12 9.79
C GLY A 10 -9.88 -5.87 10.10
N ASN A 11 -11.07 -6.05 10.65
CA ASN A 11 -12.00 -4.98 10.98
C ASN A 11 -12.32 -4.89 12.49
N THR A 12 -11.50 -5.50 13.34
CA THR A 12 -11.66 -5.47 14.79
C THR A 12 -10.36 -5.08 15.48
N VAL A 13 -10.49 -4.27 16.51
CA VAL A 13 -9.40 -3.96 17.44
C VAL A 13 -9.50 -4.95 18.60
N PRO A 14 -8.45 -5.78 18.84
CA PRO A 14 -8.46 -6.65 20.00
C PRO A 14 -8.40 -5.81 21.29
N PRO A 15 -9.21 -6.12 22.32
CA PRO A 15 -9.28 -5.34 23.55
C PRO A 15 -7.92 -5.11 24.21
N ASP A 16 -7.07 -6.14 24.25
CA ASP A 16 -5.77 -6.12 24.93
C ASP A 16 -4.60 -6.54 24.02
N GLY A 17 -4.78 -6.56 22.70
CA GLY A 17 -3.84 -7.19 21.77
C GLY A 17 -3.33 -6.32 20.64
N MET A 18 -3.50 -5.00 20.68
CA MET A 18 -3.05 -4.11 19.59
C MET A 18 -1.55 -4.27 19.33
N ASP A 19 -0.73 -4.25 20.35
CA ASP A 19 0.73 -4.35 20.23
C ASP A 19 1.15 -5.70 19.67
N ALA A 20 0.56 -6.80 20.14
CA ALA A 20 0.81 -8.13 19.62
C ALA A 20 0.41 -8.26 18.14
N LYS A 21 -0.75 -7.70 17.77
CA LYS A 21 -1.24 -7.69 16.38
C LYS A 21 -0.32 -6.90 15.46
N VAL A 22 0.11 -5.71 15.87
CA VAL A 22 1.07 -4.89 15.13
C VAL A 22 2.39 -5.62 14.95
N ALA A 23 2.92 -6.22 16.03
CA ALA A 23 4.18 -6.96 16.00
C ALA A 23 4.10 -8.17 15.06
N ASP A 24 3.02 -8.95 15.12
CA ASP A 24 2.83 -10.15 14.27
C ASP A 24 2.73 -9.79 12.79
N ILE A 25 1.92 -8.78 12.44
CA ILE A 25 1.80 -8.32 11.05
C ILE A 25 3.13 -7.75 10.56
N THR A 26 3.83 -6.96 11.37
CA THR A 26 5.15 -6.41 11.02
C THR A 26 6.16 -7.53 10.79
N LYS A 27 6.18 -8.56 11.63
CA LYS A 27 7.02 -9.76 11.48
C LYS A 27 6.73 -10.48 10.16
N GLY A 28 5.44 -10.65 9.81
CA GLY A 28 5.02 -11.23 8.55
C GLY A 28 5.50 -10.43 7.34
N LEU A 29 5.34 -9.11 7.37
CA LEU A 29 5.82 -8.22 6.30
C LEU A 29 7.34 -8.29 6.15
N ARG A 30 8.10 -8.29 7.25
CA ARG A 30 9.56 -8.49 7.22
C ARG A 30 9.92 -9.82 6.55
N ALA A 31 9.29 -10.92 6.94
CA ALA A 31 9.57 -12.23 6.36
C ALA A 31 9.31 -12.28 4.84
N VAL A 32 8.24 -11.58 4.39
CA VAL A 32 7.95 -11.44 2.95
C VAL A 32 9.05 -10.64 2.24
N LEU A 33 9.49 -9.53 2.82
CA LEU A 33 10.57 -8.70 2.25
C LEU A 33 11.89 -9.47 2.17
N ASP A 34 12.27 -10.18 3.24
CA ASP A 34 13.47 -11.01 3.29
C ASP A 34 13.44 -12.12 2.23
N LEU A 35 12.29 -12.77 2.07
CA LEU A 35 12.10 -13.79 1.04
C LEU A 35 12.19 -13.20 -0.38
N LEU A 36 11.59 -12.06 -0.62
CA LEU A 36 11.67 -11.38 -1.93
C LEU A 36 13.11 -10.99 -2.26
N GLN A 37 13.88 -10.46 -1.31
CA GLN A 37 15.31 -10.16 -1.50
C GLN A 37 16.13 -11.42 -1.79
N ALA A 38 15.86 -12.52 -1.08
CA ALA A 38 16.55 -13.78 -1.31
C ALA A 38 16.24 -14.38 -2.68
N LYS A 39 14.97 -14.31 -3.14
CA LYS A 39 14.53 -14.90 -4.40
C LYS A 39 14.81 -14.00 -5.62
N ALA A 40 14.88 -12.69 -5.43
CA ALA A 40 15.15 -11.71 -6.47
C ALA A 40 16.23 -10.69 -6.02
N PRO A 41 17.49 -11.11 -5.85
CA PRO A 41 18.55 -10.29 -5.23
C PRO A 41 18.89 -9.03 -6.02
N ASN A 42 18.57 -9.01 -7.32
CA ASN A 42 18.81 -7.86 -8.19
C ASN A 42 17.60 -6.91 -8.32
N ALA A 43 16.44 -7.28 -7.75
CA ALA A 43 15.26 -6.45 -7.80
C ALA A 43 15.27 -5.35 -6.74
N THR A 44 14.72 -4.19 -7.07
CA THR A 44 14.30 -3.19 -6.09
C THR A 44 12.85 -3.47 -5.67
N ILE A 45 12.62 -3.58 -4.38
CA ILE A 45 11.29 -3.82 -3.81
C ILE A 45 10.69 -2.47 -3.43
N ILE A 46 9.50 -2.15 -3.95
CA ILE A 46 8.71 -0.99 -3.50
C ILE A 46 7.70 -1.51 -2.49
N ALA A 47 7.93 -1.23 -1.21
CA ALA A 47 7.03 -1.55 -0.10
C ALA A 47 6.05 -0.40 0.07
N THR A 48 4.78 -0.60 -0.31
CA THR A 48 3.73 0.41 -0.19
C THR A 48 3.09 0.33 1.18
N ALA A 49 2.88 1.49 1.82
CA ALA A 49 2.11 1.59 3.05
C ALA A 49 0.71 0.97 2.89
N ILE A 50 0.21 0.34 3.94
CA ILE A 50 -1.19 -0.08 4.00
C ILE A 50 -2.05 1.20 3.89
N PHE A 51 -3.01 1.19 2.97
CA PHE A 51 -3.86 2.36 2.72
C PHE A 51 -4.83 2.62 3.86
N PRO A 52 -5.27 3.88 4.01
CA PRO A 52 -6.34 4.21 4.96
C PRO A 52 -7.64 3.54 4.54
N ARG A 53 -8.48 3.22 5.53
CA ARG A 53 -9.77 2.57 5.32
C ARG A 53 -10.81 3.13 6.27
N ASN A 54 -12.03 3.38 5.78
CA ASN A 54 -13.13 3.92 6.57
C ASN A 54 -14.32 2.96 6.70
N ASP A 55 -14.16 1.70 6.37
CA ASP A 55 -15.10 0.64 6.73
C ASP A 55 -15.11 0.39 8.24
N ASN A 56 -13.96 0.59 8.92
CA ASN A 56 -13.85 0.73 10.37
C ASN A 56 -12.66 1.61 10.76
N MET A 57 -12.91 2.86 11.13
CA MET A 57 -11.88 3.82 11.54
C MET A 57 -11.11 3.39 12.81
N ALA A 58 -11.68 2.53 13.65
CA ALA A 58 -11.02 2.09 14.88
C ALA A 58 -9.72 1.29 14.62
N VAL A 59 -9.52 0.76 13.42
CA VAL A 59 -8.30 0.03 13.04
C VAL A 59 -7.18 0.94 12.52
N MET A 60 -7.44 2.21 12.27
CA MET A 60 -6.45 3.14 11.73
C MET A 60 -5.18 3.24 12.59
N PRO A 61 -5.23 3.31 13.93
CA PRO A 61 -4.02 3.31 14.76
C PRO A 61 -3.14 2.07 14.58
N ILE A 62 -3.74 0.91 14.28
CA ILE A 62 -2.99 -0.33 13.97
C ILE A 62 -2.27 -0.17 12.63
N ILE A 63 -2.97 0.34 11.61
CA ILE A 63 -2.40 0.60 10.28
C ILE A 63 -1.23 1.57 10.37
N ASP A 64 -1.39 2.67 11.09
CA ASP A 64 -0.35 3.70 11.23
C ASP A 64 0.91 3.14 11.88
N ARG A 65 0.77 2.34 12.93
CA ARG A 65 1.91 1.70 13.60
C ARG A 65 2.60 0.66 12.71
N ILE A 66 1.84 -0.13 11.96
CA ILE A 66 2.41 -1.08 10.98
C ILE A 66 3.16 -0.30 9.89
N ASN A 67 2.58 0.77 9.36
CA ASN A 67 3.21 1.61 8.35
C ASN A 67 4.49 2.28 8.85
N GLN A 68 4.50 2.74 10.11
CA GLN A 68 5.70 3.25 10.77
C GLN A 68 6.79 2.18 10.84
N ASN A 69 6.45 0.97 11.28
CA ASN A 69 7.39 -0.15 11.33
C ASN A 69 7.87 -0.53 9.93
N LEU A 70 6.98 -0.59 8.94
CA LEU A 70 7.33 -0.91 7.55
C LEU A 70 8.31 0.12 6.96
N SER A 71 8.14 1.41 7.28
CA SER A 71 9.06 2.45 6.83
C SER A 71 10.48 2.26 7.37
N GLN A 72 10.63 1.69 8.56
CA GLN A 72 11.94 1.39 9.17
C GLN A 72 12.62 0.15 8.57
N LEU A 73 11.89 -0.70 7.83
CA LEU A 73 12.45 -1.83 7.11
C LEU A 73 13.06 -1.44 5.77
N ALA A 74 12.76 -0.24 5.28
CA ALA A 74 13.28 0.26 4.03
C ALA A 74 14.70 0.83 4.20
N ASP A 75 15.60 0.46 3.27
CA ASP A 75 16.98 0.97 3.22
C ASP A 75 17.16 2.08 2.17
N GLY A 76 16.10 2.45 1.49
CA GLY A 76 16.06 3.44 0.42
C GLY A 76 16.75 3.01 -0.89
N LYS A 77 17.30 1.79 -0.94
CA LYS A 77 18.03 1.23 -2.09
C LYS A 77 17.35 -0.03 -2.62
N LYS A 78 17.48 -1.14 -1.88
CA LYS A 78 16.87 -2.42 -2.23
C LYS A 78 15.40 -2.50 -1.82
N ILE A 79 15.06 -1.89 -0.71
CA ILE A 79 13.68 -1.74 -0.24
C ILE A 79 13.37 -0.25 -0.17
N ARG A 80 12.47 0.22 -1.02
CA ARG A 80 11.97 1.60 -1.03
C ARG A 80 10.58 1.64 -0.42
N TYR A 81 10.36 2.52 0.54
CA TYR A 81 9.05 2.73 1.13
C TYR A 81 8.27 3.78 0.36
N LEU A 82 7.02 3.47 0.01
CA LEU A 82 6.09 4.38 -0.63
C LEU A 82 4.85 4.55 0.25
N ASN A 83 4.61 5.77 0.71
CA ASN A 83 3.41 6.14 1.45
C ASN A 83 2.66 7.25 0.70
N ILE A 84 1.44 6.96 0.29
CA ILE A 84 0.54 7.89 -0.40
C ILE A 84 -0.70 8.25 0.44
N ASN A 85 -0.75 7.85 1.72
CA ASN A 85 -1.95 7.94 2.55
C ASN A 85 -2.47 9.38 2.69
N SER A 86 -1.57 10.38 2.75
CA SER A 86 -1.94 11.79 2.78
C SER A 86 -2.60 12.32 1.49
N ARG A 87 -2.55 11.55 0.41
CA ARG A 87 -3.26 11.84 -0.84
C ARG A 87 -4.58 11.09 -0.94
N LEU A 88 -4.81 10.11 -0.08
CA LEU A 88 -6.02 9.28 -0.05
C LEU A 88 -6.99 9.68 1.05
N ALA A 89 -6.49 10.30 2.12
CA ALA A 89 -7.26 10.72 3.29
C ALA A 89 -6.77 12.06 3.82
N ASP A 90 -7.61 12.74 4.59
CA ASP A 90 -7.26 13.95 5.32
C ASP A 90 -6.46 13.66 6.60
N SER A 91 -6.15 14.71 7.38
CA SER A 91 -5.40 14.60 8.64
C SER A 91 -6.07 13.75 9.71
N ASP A 92 -7.40 13.61 9.64
CA ASP A 92 -8.19 12.82 10.59
C ASP A 92 -8.36 11.36 10.12
N GLY A 93 -7.74 11.01 8.99
CA GLY A 93 -7.80 9.69 8.38
C GLY A 93 -9.11 9.43 7.59
N LYS A 94 -9.93 10.46 7.40
CA LYS A 94 -11.15 10.36 6.62
C LYS A 94 -10.80 10.37 5.13
N LEU A 95 -11.28 9.35 4.40
CA LEU A 95 -11.04 9.22 2.98
C LEU A 95 -11.52 10.43 2.19
N LEU A 96 -10.68 10.92 1.29
CA LEU A 96 -11.04 11.93 0.32
C LEU A 96 -12.01 11.35 -0.70
N ASP A 97 -12.87 12.20 -1.26
CA ASP A 97 -13.90 11.77 -2.19
C ASP A 97 -13.35 11.06 -3.42
N GLY A 98 -13.96 9.92 -3.76
CA GLY A 98 -13.59 9.11 -4.92
C GLY A 98 -12.28 8.31 -4.79
N MET A 99 -11.60 8.31 -3.62
CA MET A 99 -10.34 7.57 -3.46
C MET A 99 -10.56 6.08 -3.25
N MET A 100 -11.63 5.68 -2.58
CA MET A 100 -12.00 4.28 -2.36
C MET A 100 -13.40 4.01 -2.92
N ASN A 101 -13.66 2.75 -3.19
CA ASN A 101 -14.98 2.25 -3.57
C ASN A 101 -15.99 2.43 -2.44
N SER A 102 -17.25 2.06 -2.69
CA SER A 102 -18.34 2.11 -1.71
C SER A 102 -18.03 1.31 -0.43
N ASP A 103 -17.18 0.30 -0.53
CA ASP A 103 -16.73 -0.51 0.62
C ASP A 103 -15.73 0.21 1.54
N LYS A 104 -15.26 1.40 1.16
CA LYS A 104 -14.31 2.24 1.92
C LYS A 104 -12.96 1.55 2.22
N LEU A 105 -12.60 0.54 1.45
CA LEU A 105 -11.43 -0.31 1.64
C LEU A 105 -10.58 -0.45 0.37
N HIS A 106 -11.21 -0.72 -0.76
CA HIS A 106 -10.51 -0.93 -2.02
C HIS A 106 -10.43 0.37 -2.81
N PRO A 107 -9.27 0.70 -3.42
CA PRO A 107 -9.12 1.91 -4.22
C PRO A 107 -10.13 1.96 -5.37
N ALA A 108 -10.75 3.11 -5.57
CA ALA A 108 -11.48 3.45 -6.77
C ALA A 108 -10.51 3.88 -7.88
N ILE A 109 -11.01 4.15 -9.08
CA ILE A 109 -10.19 4.60 -10.22
C ILE A 109 -9.29 5.78 -9.83
N ARG A 110 -9.84 6.78 -9.14
CA ARG A 110 -9.06 7.95 -8.70
C ARG A 110 -7.97 7.58 -7.70
N GLY A 111 -8.24 6.65 -6.77
CA GLY A 111 -7.24 6.13 -5.83
C GLY A 111 -6.10 5.39 -6.55
N TYR A 112 -6.43 4.57 -7.55
CA TYR A 112 -5.43 3.92 -8.39
C TYR A 112 -4.61 4.93 -9.19
N GLN A 113 -5.22 6.00 -9.70
CA GLN A 113 -4.50 7.06 -10.42
C GLN A 113 -3.50 7.76 -9.50
N VAL A 114 -3.89 8.12 -8.28
CA VAL A 114 -2.98 8.71 -7.28
C VAL A 114 -1.80 7.78 -7.00
N TRP A 115 -2.04 6.48 -6.91
CA TRP A 115 -0.99 5.50 -6.69
C TRP A 115 -0.06 5.36 -7.91
N ALA A 116 -0.61 5.28 -9.10
CA ALA A 116 0.17 5.24 -10.35
C ALA A 116 1.06 6.49 -10.51
N ASP A 117 0.51 7.69 -10.25
CA ASP A 117 1.25 8.94 -10.32
C ASP A 117 2.41 8.99 -9.31
N ALA A 118 2.23 8.40 -8.13
CA ALA A 118 3.29 8.30 -7.13
C ALA A 118 4.37 7.27 -7.51
N LEU A 119 4.02 6.22 -8.23
CA LEU A 119 4.95 5.20 -8.71
C LEU A 119 5.74 5.64 -9.95
N LYS A 120 5.16 6.50 -10.79
CA LYS A 120 5.76 6.94 -12.05
C LYS A 120 7.20 7.44 -11.92
N PRO A 121 7.54 8.38 -11.01
CA PRO A 121 8.92 8.84 -10.85
C PRO A 121 9.88 7.71 -10.41
N ILE A 122 9.42 6.79 -9.56
CA ILE A 122 10.22 5.65 -9.11
C ILE A 122 10.51 4.71 -10.28
N PHE A 123 9.52 4.42 -11.10
CA PHE A 123 9.69 3.57 -12.29
C PHE A 123 10.58 4.25 -13.33
N THR A 124 10.42 5.55 -13.55
CA THR A 124 11.29 6.30 -14.47
C THR A 124 12.76 6.27 -14.02
N GLU A 125 13.01 6.41 -12.71
CA GLU A 125 14.36 6.30 -12.15
C GLU A 125 14.95 4.90 -12.34
N LEU A 126 14.16 3.86 -12.08
CA LEU A 126 14.65 2.48 -12.07
C LEU A 126 14.72 1.83 -13.45
N LEU A 127 13.85 2.20 -14.37
CA LEU A 127 13.62 1.53 -15.65
C LEU A 127 13.88 2.44 -16.86
N GLY A 128 14.15 3.73 -16.63
CA GLY A 128 14.24 4.73 -17.68
C GLY A 128 12.91 5.38 -18.03
N PRO A 129 12.90 6.31 -18.99
CA PRO A 129 11.68 6.97 -19.43
C PRO A 129 10.69 5.96 -20.02
N ALA A 130 9.40 6.33 -19.98
CA ALA A 130 8.36 5.53 -20.63
C ALA A 130 8.67 5.35 -22.12
N GLY A 131 8.34 4.19 -22.67
CA GLY A 131 8.45 3.94 -24.12
C GLY A 131 7.60 4.93 -24.94
N GLU A 132 8.03 5.19 -26.16
CA GLU A 132 7.30 6.07 -27.09
C GLU A 132 5.95 5.46 -27.51
N GLN A 133 5.84 4.14 -27.45
CA GLN A 133 4.62 3.41 -27.78
C GLN A 133 4.16 2.59 -26.57
N ASP A 134 2.87 2.68 -26.30
CA ASP A 134 2.22 1.84 -25.30
C ASP A 134 1.68 0.58 -26.00
N PHE A 135 2.27 -0.56 -25.67
CA PHE A 135 1.84 -1.87 -26.16
C PHE A 135 0.87 -2.57 -25.21
N ALA A 136 0.50 -1.94 -24.10
CA ALA A 136 -0.48 -2.51 -23.18
C ALA A 136 -1.84 -2.63 -23.89
N PRO A 137 -2.54 -3.76 -23.74
CA PRO A 137 -3.90 -3.84 -24.21
C PRO A 137 -4.76 -2.80 -23.48
N PRO A 138 -5.78 -2.24 -24.13
CA PRO A 138 -6.69 -1.31 -23.48
C PRO A 138 -7.32 -1.99 -22.25
N PRO A 139 -7.58 -1.25 -21.16
CA PRO A 139 -8.19 -1.81 -19.96
C PRO A 139 -9.57 -2.39 -20.29
N THR A 140 -9.81 -3.61 -19.84
CA THR A 140 -11.04 -4.37 -20.13
C THR A 140 -12.13 -4.18 -19.10
N GLY A 141 -12.23 -3.02 -18.47
CA GLY A 141 -13.27 -2.70 -17.52
C GLY A 141 -12.75 -1.88 -16.34
N ASP A 142 -13.69 -1.43 -15.52
CA ASP A 142 -13.41 -0.75 -14.26
C ASP A 142 -13.32 -1.79 -13.13
N PRO A 143 -12.13 -2.06 -12.56
CA PRO A 143 -12.02 -3.01 -11.45
C PRO A 143 -12.75 -2.54 -10.19
N SER A 144 -13.10 -1.25 -10.11
CA SER A 144 -13.88 -0.69 -9.00
C SER A 144 -15.39 -0.78 -9.20
N ALA A 145 -15.86 -1.14 -10.38
CA ALA A 145 -17.28 -1.26 -10.72
C ALA A 145 -17.93 -2.57 -10.23
N ARG A 146 -17.33 -3.28 -9.27
CA ARG A 146 -17.95 -4.48 -8.71
C ARG A 146 -19.23 -4.09 -7.97
N ARG A 147 -20.31 -4.66 -8.48
CA ARG A 147 -21.69 -4.55 -8.00
C ARG A 147 -21.85 -5.13 -6.61
#